data_f1468128cf4dec00677e11c459c9952a
#
_entry.id   f1468128cf4dec00677e11c459c9952a
#
_cell.length_a   1.000
_cell.length_b   1.000
_cell.length_c   1.000
_cell.angle_alpha   90.00
_cell.angle_beta   90.00
_cell.angle_gamma   90.00
#
_symmetry.space_group_name_H-M   'P 1'
#
loop_
_entity.id
_entity.type
_entity.pdbx_description
1 polymer ?
#
loop_
_entity_poly.entity_id
_entity_poly.type
_entity_poly.pdbx_seq_one_letter_code
_entity_poly.pdbx_strand_id
1 'polypeptide(L)'
;RRKENEKGRYTLIFLAAPNDESAEIELTYNWDGDNLGKGSRNFGHLAYRVENIYETCQKLMDNGVVINRPPRDGHMAFVRSPDGISIEILQEGEALAPQEPWLSMENTGTW
;
A
#
# COMPACT_ATOMS: atom_id res chain seq x y z
N ARG A 1 17.71 -1.94 4.92
CA ARG A 1 17.87 -2.63 3.63
C ARG A 1 17.55 -1.71 2.46
N ARG A 2 18.01 -2.07 1.29
CA ARG A 2 17.85 -1.31 0.05
C ARG A 2 17.33 -2.23 -1.07
N LYS A 3 16.44 -1.70 -1.89
CA LYS A 3 15.90 -2.39 -3.06
C LYS A 3 15.84 -1.44 -4.24
N GLU A 4 16.28 -1.88 -5.41
CA GLU A 4 16.20 -1.13 -6.66
C GLU A 4 15.14 -1.73 -7.58
N ASN A 5 14.43 -0.87 -8.29
CA ASN A 5 13.48 -1.25 -9.31
C ASN A 5 13.85 -0.56 -10.62
N GLU A 6 14.55 -1.28 -11.49
CA GLU A 6 15.00 -0.78 -12.80
C GLU A 6 13.83 -0.39 -13.70
N LYS A 7 12.77 -1.19 -13.71
CA LYS A 7 11.60 -0.93 -14.55
C LYS A 7 10.83 0.32 -14.08
N GLY A 8 10.69 0.47 -12.78
CA GLY A 8 10.02 1.64 -12.17
C GLY A 8 10.94 2.84 -11.98
N ARG A 9 12.26 2.66 -12.16
CA ARG A 9 13.30 3.69 -12.02
C ARG A 9 13.28 4.37 -10.65
N TYR A 10 13.30 3.56 -9.59
CA TYR A 10 13.37 4.05 -8.22
C TYR A 10 14.19 3.13 -7.31
N THR A 11 14.66 3.71 -6.22
CA THR A 11 15.33 2.99 -5.13
C THR A 11 14.51 3.15 -3.85
N LEU A 12 14.28 2.04 -3.15
CA LEU A 12 13.68 2.01 -1.82
C LEU A 12 14.77 1.81 -0.77
N ILE A 13 14.71 2.61 0.30
CA ILE A 13 15.58 2.47 1.46
C ILE A 13 14.68 2.30 2.69
N PHE A 14 14.88 1.19 3.40
CA PHE A 14 14.09 0.85 4.59
C PHE A 14 14.95 1.07 5.84
N LEU A 15 14.44 1.88 6.74
CA LEU A 15 15.08 2.24 8.01
C LEU A 15 14.21 1.72 9.16
N ALA A 16 14.84 1.05 10.11
CA ALA A 16 14.21 0.62 11.35
C ALA A 16 14.94 1.23 12.56
N ALA A 17 14.25 1.34 13.68
CA ALA A 17 14.90 1.75 14.92
C ALA A 17 15.84 0.64 15.42
N PRO A 18 16.95 0.98 16.08
CA PRO A 18 17.76 -0.02 16.76
C PRO A 18 16.92 -0.82 17.75
N ASN A 19 17.05 -2.13 17.69
CA ASN A 19 16.34 -3.08 18.56
C ASN A 19 14.82 -3.19 18.32
N ASP A 20 14.29 -2.58 17.25
CA ASP A 20 12.90 -2.74 16.86
C ASP A 20 12.78 -2.76 15.33
N GLU A 21 12.76 -3.96 14.77
CA GLU A 21 12.61 -4.19 13.33
C GLU A 21 11.14 -4.48 12.94
N SER A 22 10.21 -4.34 13.89
CA SER A 22 8.79 -4.60 13.64
C SER A 22 8.13 -3.53 12.76
N ALA A 23 8.70 -2.33 12.74
CA ALA A 23 8.24 -1.23 11.90
C ALA A 23 9.41 -0.57 11.16
N GLU A 24 9.18 -0.17 9.92
CA GLU A 24 10.17 0.47 9.07
C GLU A 24 9.62 1.78 8.50
N ILE A 25 10.53 2.74 8.26
CA ILE A 25 10.26 3.88 7.39
C ILE A 25 10.81 3.55 6.02
N GLU A 26 9.98 3.59 5.00
CA GLU A 26 10.39 3.45 3.61
C GLU A 26 10.61 4.82 2.99
N LEU A 27 11.83 5.06 2.52
CA LEU A 27 12.18 6.22 1.71
C LEU A 27 12.25 5.81 0.25
N THR A 28 11.55 6.55 -0.62
CA THR A 28 11.58 6.33 -2.06
C THR A 28 12.42 7.41 -2.73
N TYR A 29 13.46 7.00 -3.44
CA TYR A 29 14.25 7.87 -4.32
C TYR A 29 13.89 7.58 -5.78
N ASN A 30 13.23 8.52 -6.42
CA ASN A 30 12.92 8.43 -7.85
C ASN A 30 14.09 8.94 -8.68
N TRP A 31 14.61 8.10 -9.59
CA TRP A 31 15.82 8.41 -10.35
C TRP A 31 15.64 9.57 -11.31
N ASP A 32 14.44 9.75 -11.82
CA ASP A 32 14.12 10.83 -12.77
C ASP A 32 13.60 12.10 -12.07
N GLY A 33 13.72 12.15 -10.75
CA GLY A 33 13.28 13.25 -9.91
C GLY A 33 11.83 13.14 -9.45
N ASP A 34 11.51 13.95 -8.45
CA ASP A 34 10.17 14.03 -7.86
C ASP A 34 9.46 15.29 -8.31
N ASN A 35 8.18 15.16 -8.65
CA ASN A 35 7.33 16.32 -8.85
C ASN A 35 6.79 16.78 -7.50
N LEU A 36 7.53 17.65 -6.82
CA LEU A 36 7.13 18.26 -5.54
C LEU A 36 6.29 19.53 -5.72
N GLY A 37 5.66 19.68 -6.88
CA GLY A 37 4.78 20.80 -7.16
C GLY A 37 3.53 20.83 -6.28
N LYS A 38 2.72 21.87 -6.47
CA LYS A 38 1.46 22.03 -5.74
C LYS A 38 0.55 20.82 -5.94
N GLY A 39 0.16 20.18 -4.84
CA GLY A 39 -0.63 18.95 -4.83
C GLY A 39 0.18 17.66 -4.76
N SER A 40 1.51 17.72 -4.81
CA SER A 40 2.37 16.56 -4.57
C SER A 40 2.36 16.17 -3.10
N ARG A 41 2.48 14.86 -2.83
CA ARG A 41 2.59 14.36 -1.47
C ARG A 41 4.05 14.14 -1.10
N ASN A 42 4.49 14.78 -0.02
CA ASN A 42 5.79 14.48 0.60
C ASN A 42 5.70 13.24 1.49
N PHE A 43 4.53 13.07 2.14
CA PHE A 43 4.17 11.86 2.86
C PHE A 43 3.41 10.92 1.92
N GLY A 44 3.84 9.68 1.80
CA GLY A 44 3.22 8.68 0.95
C GLY A 44 1.98 8.05 1.60
N HIS A 45 2.17 6.99 2.35
CA HIS A 45 1.09 6.25 2.99
C HIS A 45 1.59 5.49 4.23
N LEU A 46 0.67 5.00 5.04
CA LEU A 46 0.92 4.01 6.07
C LEU A 46 0.69 2.62 5.47
N ALA A 47 1.45 1.62 5.89
CA ALA A 47 1.28 0.24 5.45
C ALA A 47 1.11 -0.69 6.65
N TYR A 48 0.13 -1.59 6.57
CA TYR A 48 -0.15 -2.58 7.60
C TYR A 48 -0.24 -3.98 6.99
N ARG A 49 0.42 -4.96 7.62
CA ARG A 49 0.24 -6.37 7.29
C ARG A 49 -0.95 -6.93 8.04
N VAL A 50 -1.72 -7.78 7.35
CA VAL A 50 -2.89 -8.46 7.91
C VAL A 50 -2.84 -9.95 7.58
N GLU A 51 -3.47 -10.76 8.43
CA GLU A 51 -3.46 -12.22 8.27
C GLU A 51 -4.25 -12.69 7.04
N ASN A 52 -5.34 -12.00 6.70
CA ASN A 52 -6.16 -12.31 5.52
C ASN A 52 -6.68 -11.01 4.90
N ILE A 53 -6.09 -10.63 3.77
CA ILE A 53 -6.42 -9.36 3.12
C ILE A 53 -7.86 -9.32 2.60
N TYR A 54 -8.43 -10.44 2.17
CA TYR A 54 -9.81 -10.49 1.70
C TYR A 54 -10.81 -10.27 2.84
N GLU A 55 -10.60 -10.91 3.97
CA GLU A 55 -11.45 -10.70 5.16
C GLU A 55 -11.35 -9.27 5.67
N THR A 56 -10.14 -8.70 5.71
CA THR A 56 -9.92 -7.31 6.13
C THR A 56 -10.62 -6.34 5.19
N CYS A 57 -10.45 -6.48 3.88
CA CYS A 57 -11.10 -5.61 2.90
C CYS A 57 -12.63 -5.76 2.94
N GLN A 58 -13.15 -6.96 3.13
CA GLN A 58 -14.59 -7.19 3.27
C GLN A 58 -15.14 -6.48 4.52
N LYS A 59 -14.46 -6.59 5.64
CA LYS A 59 -14.84 -5.92 6.88
C LYS A 59 -14.83 -4.38 6.73
N LEU A 60 -13.83 -3.85 6.04
CA LEU A 60 -13.76 -2.41 5.74
C LEU A 60 -14.93 -1.98 4.86
N MET A 61 -15.22 -2.71 3.79
CA MET A 61 -16.36 -2.45 2.91
C MET A 61 -17.71 -2.51 3.64
N ASP A 62 -17.90 -3.50 4.49
CA ASP A 62 -19.11 -3.67 5.29
C ASP A 62 -19.32 -2.50 6.27
N ASN A 63 -18.24 -1.79 6.62
CA ASN A 63 -18.29 -0.59 7.46
C ASN A 63 -18.22 0.72 6.67
N GLY A 64 -18.49 0.68 5.36
CA GLY A 64 -18.62 1.87 4.53
C GLY A 64 -17.29 2.43 3.99
N VAL A 65 -16.20 1.71 4.12
CA VAL A 65 -14.91 2.14 3.58
C VAL A 65 -14.81 1.76 2.10
N VAL A 66 -14.44 2.72 1.26
CA VAL A 66 -14.17 2.46 -0.16
C VAL A 66 -12.81 1.75 -0.30
N ILE A 67 -12.78 0.64 -1.02
CA ILE A 67 -11.53 -0.03 -1.38
C ILE A 67 -11.02 0.61 -2.67
N ASN A 68 -10.12 1.58 -2.55
CA ASN A 68 -9.64 2.36 -3.69
C ASN A 68 -8.86 1.50 -4.71
N ARG A 69 -7.93 0.71 -4.22
CA ARG A 69 -7.23 -0.31 -5.03
C ARG A 69 -7.56 -1.68 -4.44
N PRO A 70 -8.42 -2.48 -5.10
CA PRO A 70 -8.78 -3.80 -4.60
C PRO A 70 -7.60 -4.79 -4.60
N PRO A 71 -7.63 -5.80 -3.72
CA PRO A 71 -6.56 -6.80 -3.63
C PRO A 71 -6.69 -7.88 -4.73
N ARG A 72 -6.64 -7.47 -6.01
CA ARG A 72 -6.80 -8.36 -7.17
C ARG A 72 -5.73 -9.46 -7.23
N ASP A 73 -4.53 -9.13 -6.75
CA ASP A 73 -3.39 -10.04 -6.72
C ASP A 73 -3.31 -10.89 -5.44
N GLY A 74 -4.27 -10.73 -4.52
CA GLY A 74 -4.23 -11.40 -3.23
C GLY A 74 -3.15 -10.90 -2.28
N HIS A 75 -2.53 -9.77 -2.58
CA HIS A 75 -1.36 -9.28 -1.84
C HIS A 75 -1.53 -7.88 -1.29
N MET A 76 -2.07 -6.94 -2.07
CA MET A 76 -2.05 -5.52 -1.74
C MET A 76 -3.38 -4.84 -2.03
N ALA A 77 -3.80 -3.95 -1.13
CA ALA A 77 -4.96 -3.09 -1.31
C ALA A 77 -4.64 -1.68 -0.79
N PHE A 78 -5.38 -0.69 -1.27
CA PHE A 78 -5.33 0.67 -0.76
C PHE A 78 -6.71 1.17 -0.37
N VAL A 79 -6.76 1.83 0.78
CA VAL A 79 -7.92 2.57 1.28
C VAL A 79 -7.46 3.94 1.76
N ARG A 80 -8.41 4.79 2.18
CA ARG A 80 -8.10 6.07 2.83
C ARG A 80 -8.77 6.14 4.19
N SER A 81 -8.10 6.76 5.14
CA SER A 81 -8.72 7.12 6.42
C SER A 81 -9.77 8.22 6.22
N PRO A 82 -10.64 8.47 7.21
CA PRO A 82 -11.58 9.60 7.18
C PRO A 82 -10.90 10.96 6.95
N ASP A 83 -9.63 11.10 7.39
CA ASP A 83 -8.83 12.31 7.20
C ASP A 83 -8.11 12.36 5.85
N GLY A 84 -8.31 11.36 5.00
CA GLY A 84 -7.69 11.30 3.69
C GLY A 84 -6.27 10.75 3.65
N ILE A 85 -5.79 10.14 4.73
CA ILE A 85 -4.49 9.47 4.75
C ILE A 85 -4.58 8.18 3.96
N SER A 86 -3.69 8.01 2.99
CA SER A 86 -3.58 6.76 2.21
C SER A 86 -3.05 5.63 3.09
N ILE A 87 -3.71 4.48 3.03
CA ILE A 87 -3.34 3.31 3.82
C ILE A 87 -3.23 2.10 2.89
N GLU A 88 -2.05 1.51 2.87
CA GLU A 88 -1.77 0.25 2.19
C GLU A 88 -2.05 -0.92 3.13
N ILE A 89 -2.75 -1.91 2.62
CA ILE A 89 -2.99 -3.17 3.33
C ILE A 89 -2.26 -4.27 2.60
N LEU A 90 -1.41 -4.99 3.31
CA LEU A 90 -0.57 -6.04 2.76
C LEU A 90 -0.93 -7.40 3.35
N GLN A 91 -0.98 -8.41 2.50
CA GLN A 91 -1.10 -9.79 2.95
C GLN A 91 0.17 -10.21 3.69
N GLU A 92 0.03 -10.75 4.89
CA GLU A 92 1.14 -11.37 5.60
C GLU A 92 1.54 -12.68 4.89
N GLY A 93 2.85 -12.87 4.71
CA GLY A 93 3.38 -14.02 3.98
C GLY A 93 3.14 -13.93 2.47
N GLU A 94 2.81 -15.06 1.86
CA GLU A 94 2.58 -15.14 0.42
C GLU A 94 1.22 -14.59 0.03
N ALA A 95 1.11 -14.11 -1.21
CA ALA A 95 -0.15 -13.67 -1.77
C ALA A 95 -1.19 -14.79 -1.76
N LEU A 96 -2.43 -14.46 -1.44
CA LEU A 96 -3.54 -15.40 -1.53
C LEU A 96 -3.91 -15.62 -3.00
N ALA A 97 -4.53 -16.77 -3.29
CA ALA A 97 -5.02 -17.05 -4.63
C ALA A 97 -6.04 -15.97 -5.05
N PRO A 98 -5.94 -15.44 -6.29
CA PRO A 98 -6.92 -14.48 -6.80
C PRO A 98 -8.34 -15.03 -6.70
N GLN A 99 -9.27 -14.20 -6.23
CA GLN A 99 -10.69 -14.60 -6.11
C GLN A 99 -11.62 -13.40 -6.30
N GLU A 100 -12.82 -13.70 -6.76
CA GLU A 100 -13.91 -12.72 -6.82
C GLU A 100 -14.46 -12.41 -5.41
N PRO A 101 -15.00 -11.19 -5.18
CA PRO A 101 -15.21 -10.12 -6.17
C PRO A 101 -13.97 -9.27 -6.49
N TRP A 102 -12.87 -9.50 -5.79
CA TRP A 102 -11.67 -8.65 -5.86
C TRP A 102 -10.98 -8.69 -7.22
N LEU A 103 -10.93 -9.88 -7.84
CA LEU A 103 -10.23 -10.09 -9.12
C LEU A 103 -10.73 -9.18 -10.22
N SER A 104 -12.03 -8.95 -10.32
CA SER A 104 -12.65 -8.12 -11.36
C SER A 104 -13.02 -6.71 -10.88
N MET A 105 -12.77 -6.39 -9.61
CA MET A 105 -13.09 -5.07 -9.05
C MET A 105 -12.12 -4.01 -9.56
N GLU A 106 -12.64 -2.89 -10.06
CA GLU A 106 -11.84 -1.77 -10.57
C GLU A 106 -11.36 -0.84 -9.46
N ASN A 107 -10.32 -0.06 -9.75
CA ASN A 107 -9.87 1.01 -8.89
C ASN A 107 -10.94 2.11 -8.81
N THR A 108 -11.04 2.75 -7.63
CA THR A 108 -11.97 3.84 -7.37
C THR A 108 -11.25 5.00 -6.72
N GLY A 109 -11.37 6.20 -7.27
CA GLY A 109 -10.75 7.41 -6.73
C GLY A 109 -9.22 7.37 -6.79
N THR A 110 -8.61 8.01 -5.82
CA THR A 110 -7.15 8.15 -5.68
C THR A 110 -6.69 7.73 -4.29
N TRP A 111 -5.45 7.32 -4.19
CA TRP A 111 -4.86 6.88 -2.91
C TRP A 111 -3.40 7.24 -2.78
#